data_5867f8c5e691d709e3479d1171208879
#
_entry.id   5867f8c5e691d709e3479d1171208879
#
_cell.length_a   1.000
_cell.length_b   1.000
_cell.length_c   1.000
_cell.angle_alpha   90.00
_cell.angle_beta   90.00
_cell.angle_gamma   90.00
#
_symmetry.space_group_name_H-M   'P 1'
#
loop_
_entity.id
_entity.type
_entity.pdbx_description
1 polymer ?
#
loop_
_entity_poly.entity_id
_entity_poly.type
_entity_poly.pdbx_seq_one_letter_code
_entity_poly.pdbx_strand_id
1 'polypeptide(L)'
;MSVKRIGVLTSGGDAPGMNPCVRSVVRTAMYHGIECYGIRRGWNGLITGDVVKLDEKSVGHTINRGGTILYTARSKEFMTEEGQRKAVSTCKFLGLDSIIAIGGDGTFRGARALSKYGINVIGIPATIDNDINCTNYCIGFDTAANTAIECIDKLRDTMQSHERCSVVEVMGRNAGFLAMYVGLAVGATAVLVPEKPIDFERDVIEKIRRARFNGFTHYMIVVAEGAGSAADIASRIKDAIDLDPRVTVLGHIQRGGVPTGRDRVNATKMGYLAVELLLQGKTNRIVCTHEGGFTDIDIDEGLSLRKGIQQMEVDVLAAMTGI
;
A
#
# COMPACT_ATOMS: atom_id res chain seq x y z
N MET A 1 19.84 23.49 12.36
CA MET A 1 18.74 24.27 12.98
C MET A 1 17.90 23.29 13.79
N SER A 2 17.46 23.64 14.99
CA SER A 2 16.57 22.77 15.76
C SER A 2 15.16 22.80 15.15
N VAL A 3 14.64 21.62 14.77
CA VAL A 3 13.25 21.48 14.30
C VAL A 3 12.31 21.83 15.46
N LYS A 4 11.37 22.76 15.25
CA LYS A 4 10.42 23.21 16.27
C LYS A 4 8.97 22.84 15.95
N ARG A 5 8.62 22.82 14.66
CA ARG A 5 7.26 22.54 14.18
C ARG A 5 7.29 21.62 12.96
N ILE A 6 6.56 20.54 13.03
CA ILE A 6 6.39 19.62 11.92
C ILE A 6 4.94 19.51 11.49
N GLY A 7 4.72 19.39 10.19
CA GLY A 7 3.44 18.98 9.61
C GLY A 7 3.43 17.48 9.33
N VAL A 8 2.32 16.80 9.57
CA VAL A 8 2.11 15.41 9.14
C VAL A 8 0.86 15.32 8.28
N LEU A 9 0.95 14.62 7.18
CA LEU A 9 -0.17 14.39 6.26
C LEU A 9 -0.23 12.94 5.79
N THR A 10 -1.44 12.53 5.43
CA THR A 10 -1.70 11.30 4.67
C THR A 10 -2.22 11.68 3.29
N SER A 11 -1.69 11.08 2.22
CA SER A 11 -2.03 11.44 0.84
C SER A 11 -2.11 10.21 -0.07
N GLY A 12 -2.94 10.28 -1.10
CA GLY A 12 -3.17 9.18 -2.03
C GLY A 12 -4.34 8.30 -1.61
N GLY A 13 -4.24 6.99 -1.79
CA GLY A 13 -5.20 6.02 -1.26
C GLY A 13 -4.97 5.80 0.23
N ASP A 14 -6.04 5.58 0.98
CA ASP A 14 -5.93 5.18 2.36
C ASP A 14 -5.41 3.73 2.49
N ALA A 15 -4.74 3.47 3.60
CA ALA A 15 -4.22 2.15 3.94
C ALA A 15 -4.34 1.90 5.45
N PRO A 16 -4.74 0.69 5.87
CA PRO A 16 -4.80 0.34 7.28
C PRO A 16 -3.40 0.42 7.90
N GLY A 17 -3.26 1.21 8.97
CA GLY A 17 -1.95 1.51 9.57
C GLY A 17 -1.50 2.95 9.41
N MET A 18 -2.16 3.76 8.58
CA MET A 18 -1.90 5.22 8.53
C MET A 18 -2.14 5.90 9.87
N ASN A 19 -3.18 5.53 10.61
CA ASN A 19 -3.46 6.08 11.93
C ASN A 19 -2.37 5.73 12.97
N PRO A 20 -1.91 4.46 13.13
CA PRO A 20 -0.73 4.15 13.94
C PRO A 20 0.50 4.96 13.57
N CYS A 21 0.72 5.21 12.27
CA CYS A 21 1.84 6.01 11.78
C CYS A 21 1.73 7.48 12.21
N VAL A 22 0.59 8.12 11.96
CA VAL A 22 0.31 9.50 12.42
C VAL A 22 0.46 9.60 13.94
N ARG A 23 -0.08 8.63 14.69
CA ARG A 23 0.06 8.57 16.15
C ARG A 23 1.54 8.52 16.57
N SER A 24 2.34 7.70 15.91
CA SER A 24 3.77 7.60 16.22
C SER A 24 4.51 8.91 15.96
N VAL A 25 4.28 9.54 14.80
CA VAL A 25 4.86 10.84 14.46
C VAL A 25 4.52 11.89 15.54
N VAL A 26 3.25 12.03 15.90
CA VAL A 26 2.78 13.01 16.90
C VAL A 26 3.43 12.76 18.26
N ARG A 27 3.39 11.52 18.74
CA ARG A 27 3.94 11.20 20.07
C ARG A 27 5.45 11.33 20.13
N THR A 28 6.17 10.96 19.08
CA THR A 28 7.62 11.13 19.00
C THR A 28 7.98 12.62 18.93
N ALA A 29 7.27 13.42 18.14
CA ALA A 29 7.47 14.86 18.09
C ALA A 29 7.29 15.50 19.48
N MET A 30 6.20 15.17 20.18
CA MET A 30 5.93 15.67 21.52
C MET A 30 6.98 15.24 22.55
N TYR A 31 7.47 13.98 22.46
CA TYR A 31 8.55 13.51 23.32
C TYR A 31 9.82 14.35 23.22
N HIS A 32 10.10 14.89 22.04
CA HIS A 32 11.22 15.80 21.79
C HIS A 32 10.86 17.28 21.91
N GLY A 33 9.68 17.63 22.41
CA GLY A 33 9.25 19.03 22.58
C GLY A 33 8.94 19.75 21.27
N ILE A 34 8.65 19.00 20.19
CA ILE A 34 8.32 19.54 18.86
C ILE A 34 6.80 19.66 18.72
N GLU A 35 6.31 20.81 18.26
CA GLU A 35 4.90 20.98 17.93
C GLU A 35 4.55 20.22 16.65
N CYS A 36 3.44 19.48 16.66
CA CYS A 36 2.97 18.71 15.52
C CYS A 36 1.63 19.22 14.99
N TYR A 37 1.53 19.37 13.67
CA TYR A 37 0.34 19.85 12.98
C TYR A 37 -0.12 18.80 11.98
N GLY A 38 -1.39 18.40 12.07
CA GLY A 38 -2.05 17.51 11.13
C GLY A 38 -2.60 18.27 9.94
N ILE A 39 -2.17 17.92 8.75
CA ILE A 39 -2.65 18.52 7.50
C ILE A 39 -3.73 17.59 6.96
N ARG A 40 -4.98 18.02 6.93
CA ARG A 40 -6.10 17.24 6.47
C ARG A 40 -6.13 17.20 4.94
N ARG A 41 -6.60 16.07 4.38
CA ARG A 41 -6.73 15.86 2.92
C ARG A 41 -5.42 15.99 2.15
N GLY A 42 -4.31 15.62 2.79
CA GLY A 42 -2.99 15.57 2.15
C GLY A 42 -2.53 16.92 1.59
N TRP A 43 -1.95 16.90 0.41
CA TRP A 43 -1.45 18.12 -0.25
C TRP A 43 -2.52 19.18 -0.48
N ASN A 44 -3.78 18.76 -0.64
CA ASN A 44 -4.89 19.70 -0.81
C ASN A 44 -5.11 20.56 0.43
N GLY A 45 -5.04 19.96 1.61
CA GLY A 45 -5.15 20.69 2.87
C GLY A 45 -4.01 21.68 3.08
N LEU A 46 -2.82 21.37 2.58
CA LEU A 46 -1.71 22.31 2.63
C LEU A 46 -1.93 23.53 1.73
N ILE A 47 -2.58 23.35 0.56
CA ILE A 47 -2.98 24.44 -0.33
C ILE A 47 -4.05 25.33 0.32
N THR A 48 -5.05 24.71 0.94
CA THR A 48 -6.22 25.41 1.49
C THR A 48 -6.04 25.88 2.93
N GLY A 49 -4.95 25.51 3.60
CA GLY A 49 -4.73 25.83 5.00
C GLY A 49 -5.57 24.99 5.98
N ASP A 50 -6.08 23.82 5.57
CA ASP A 50 -6.84 22.90 6.44
C ASP A 50 -5.87 22.13 7.37
N VAL A 51 -5.37 22.85 8.38
CA VAL A 51 -4.34 22.38 9.29
C VAL A 51 -4.83 22.50 10.74
N VAL A 52 -4.58 21.46 11.54
CA VAL A 52 -4.97 21.42 12.95
C VAL A 52 -3.75 21.09 13.81
N LYS A 53 -3.63 21.72 14.98
CA LYS A 53 -2.60 21.32 15.95
C LYS A 53 -2.98 19.96 16.54
N LEU A 54 -1.99 19.05 16.62
CA LEU A 54 -2.17 17.72 17.17
C LEU A 54 -1.45 17.58 18.51
N ASP A 55 -2.09 16.86 19.42
CA ASP A 55 -1.60 16.49 20.73
C ASP A 55 -1.81 15.01 21.02
N GLU A 56 -1.48 14.55 22.22
CA GLU A 56 -1.67 13.16 22.63
C GLU A 56 -3.14 12.70 22.58
N LYS A 57 -4.08 13.62 22.88
CA LYS A 57 -5.52 13.32 22.88
C LYS A 57 -6.03 13.16 21.45
N SER A 58 -5.53 13.99 20.53
CA SER A 58 -5.88 13.96 19.11
C SER A 58 -5.61 12.60 18.45
N VAL A 59 -4.60 11.87 18.94
CA VAL A 59 -4.18 10.56 18.45
C VAL A 59 -4.47 9.43 19.44
N GLY A 60 -5.20 9.72 20.51
CA GLY A 60 -5.68 8.74 21.48
C GLY A 60 -6.63 7.74 20.79
N HIS A 61 -6.52 6.45 21.16
CA HIS A 61 -7.38 5.37 20.65
C HIS A 61 -7.46 5.25 19.12
N THR A 62 -6.39 5.66 18.39
CA THR A 62 -6.34 5.59 16.92
C THR A 62 -5.53 4.40 16.40
N ILE A 63 -4.73 3.74 17.25
CA ILE A 63 -3.79 2.68 16.85
C ILE A 63 -4.47 1.46 16.21
N ASN A 64 -5.72 1.19 16.57
CA ASN A 64 -6.51 0.07 16.06
C ASN A 64 -7.58 0.50 15.04
N ARG A 65 -7.56 1.75 14.58
CA ARG A 65 -8.55 2.26 13.62
C ARG A 65 -7.99 2.22 12.22
N GLY A 66 -8.76 1.64 11.28
CA GLY A 66 -8.50 1.73 9.86
C GLY A 66 -8.74 3.13 9.30
N GLY A 67 -8.46 3.32 8.01
CA GLY A 67 -8.50 4.62 7.37
C GLY A 67 -7.47 5.61 7.93
N THR A 68 -7.77 6.89 7.84
CA THR A 68 -6.89 7.96 8.37
C THR A 68 -7.69 9.10 9.00
N ILE A 69 -7.30 9.51 10.22
CA ILE A 69 -7.92 10.65 10.95
C ILE A 69 -7.65 11.99 10.28
N LEU A 70 -6.63 12.05 9.41
CA LEU A 70 -6.29 13.26 8.66
C LEU A 70 -7.01 13.34 7.31
N TYR A 71 -7.86 12.36 6.99
CA TYR A 71 -8.45 12.20 5.67
C TYR A 71 -7.37 12.13 4.58
N THR A 72 -7.74 11.80 3.38
CA THR A 72 -6.82 11.75 2.24
C THR A 72 -7.51 12.26 0.99
N ALA A 73 -6.74 12.85 0.08
CA ALA A 73 -7.23 13.27 -1.22
C ALA A 73 -6.11 13.25 -2.26
N ARG A 74 -6.49 13.08 -3.51
CA ARG A 74 -5.61 13.37 -4.65
C ARG A 74 -5.75 14.85 -5.00
N SER A 75 -4.65 15.57 -5.16
CA SER A 75 -4.65 16.98 -5.50
C SER A 75 -4.06 17.21 -6.90
N LYS A 76 -4.91 17.52 -7.87
CA LYS A 76 -4.45 17.95 -9.20
C LYS A 76 -3.81 19.35 -9.12
N GLU A 77 -4.33 20.22 -8.28
CA GLU A 77 -3.80 21.58 -8.10
C GLU A 77 -2.35 21.55 -7.58
N PHE A 78 -2.01 20.64 -6.67
CA PHE A 78 -0.64 20.51 -6.15
C PHE A 78 0.38 20.07 -7.24
N MET A 79 -0.09 19.51 -8.36
CA MET A 79 0.79 19.19 -9.49
C MET A 79 1.26 20.46 -10.25
N THR A 80 0.62 21.61 -10.02
CA THR A 80 0.97 22.90 -10.61
C THR A 80 1.93 23.67 -9.73
N GLU A 81 2.75 24.53 -10.34
CA GLU A 81 3.66 25.42 -9.61
C GLU A 81 2.91 26.39 -8.68
N GLU A 82 1.75 26.88 -9.12
CA GLU A 82 0.90 27.76 -8.31
C GLU A 82 0.41 27.06 -7.04
N GLY A 83 -0.10 25.82 -7.15
CA GLY A 83 -0.55 25.03 -6.01
C GLY A 83 0.61 24.74 -5.03
N GLN A 84 1.81 24.42 -5.55
CA GLN A 84 3.00 24.24 -4.72
C GLN A 84 3.39 25.52 -3.99
N ARG A 85 3.37 26.68 -4.64
CA ARG A 85 3.64 27.98 -4.00
C ARG A 85 2.62 28.32 -2.91
N LYS A 86 1.34 28.03 -3.11
CA LYS A 86 0.28 28.18 -2.07
C LYS A 86 0.62 27.31 -0.86
N ALA A 87 0.94 26.04 -1.09
CA ALA A 87 1.33 25.11 -0.02
C ALA A 87 2.58 25.60 0.77
N VAL A 88 3.58 26.09 0.07
CA VAL A 88 4.79 26.69 0.70
C VAL A 88 4.42 27.92 1.53
N SER A 89 3.52 28.76 1.03
CA SER A 89 3.04 29.93 1.79
C SER A 89 2.36 29.52 3.09
N THR A 90 1.55 28.46 3.08
CA THR A 90 0.94 27.86 4.28
C THR A 90 2.00 27.33 5.25
N CYS A 91 3.02 26.61 4.77
CA CYS A 91 4.13 26.16 5.61
C CYS A 91 4.82 27.34 6.30
N LYS A 92 5.17 28.39 5.55
CA LYS A 92 5.82 29.58 6.06
C LYS A 92 4.96 30.34 7.07
N PHE A 93 3.66 30.51 6.78
CA PHE A 93 2.72 31.18 7.66
C PHE A 93 2.58 30.48 9.02
N LEU A 94 2.54 29.15 9.02
CA LEU A 94 2.43 28.33 10.22
C LEU A 94 3.79 28.09 10.90
N GLY A 95 4.89 28.47 10.25
CA GLY A 95 6.25 28.21 10.73
C GLY A 95 6.58 26.72 10.77
N LEU A 96 6.09 25.96 9.80
CA LEU A 96 6.41 24.53 9.69
C LEU A 96 7.83 24.36 9.12
N ASP A 97 8.70 23.77 9.91
CA ASP A 97 10.10 23.52 9.51
C ASP A 97 10.21 22.32 8.55
N SER A 98 9.30 21.36 8.69
CA SER A 98 9.36 20.10 7.98
C SER A 98 7.97 19.48 7.79
N ILE A 99 7.84 18.63 6.77
CA ILE A 99 6.64 17.85 6.50
C ILE A 99 6.97 16.34 6.49
N ILE A 100 6.22 15.55 7.26
CA ILE A 100 6.21 14.10 7.17
C ILE A 100 5.02 13.69 6.33
N ALA A 101 5.29 13.08 5.16
CA ALA A 101 4.29 12.71 4.17
C ALA A 101 4.10 11.18 4.13
N ILE A 102 2.92 10.71 4.55
CA ILE A 102 2.58 9.29 4.62
C ILE A 102 1.74 8.93 3.39
N GLY A 103 2.20 7.99 2.57
CA GLY A 103 1.47 7.55 1.38
C GLY A 103 2.33 6.81 0.36
N GLY A 104 1.85 6.75 -0.88
CA GLY A 104 2.50 6.05 -1.99
C GLY A 104 3.39 6.94 -2.86
N ASP A 105 3.76 6.43 -4.05
CA ASP A 105 4.66 7.06 -5.00
C ASP A 105 4.25 8.50 -5.39
N GLY A 106 2.96 8.74 -5.63
CA GLY A 106 2.45 10.08 -5.90
C GLY A 106 2.65 11.06 -4.74
N THR A 107 2.59 10.58 -3.51
CA THR A 107 2.85 11.36 -2.30
C THR A 107 4.33 11.77 -2.23
N PHE A 108 5.25 10.87 -2.58
CA PHE A 108 6.68 11.16 -2.59
C PHE A 108 7.07 12.11 -3.72
N ARG A 109 6.45 12.01 -4.89
CA ARG A 109 6.62 13.02 -5.96
C ARG A 109 6.18 14.41 -5.50
N GLY A 110 5.10 14.49 -4.73
CA GLY A 110 4.65 15.72 -4.10
C GLY A 110 5.64 16.24 -3.05
N ALA A 111 6.15 15.38 -2.19
CA ALA A 111 7.17 15.69 -1.20
C ALA A 111 8.44 16.24 -1.86
N ARG A 112 8.92 15.59 -2.93
CA ARG A 112 10.04 16.05 -3.74
C ARG A 112 9.78 17.44 -4.37
N ALA A 113 8.56 17.69 -4.85
CA ALA A 113 8.22 18.99 -5.41
C ALA A 113 8.28 20.10 -4.33
N LEU A 114 7.79 19.81 -3.12
CA LEU A 114 7.81 20.75 -2.00
C LEU A 114 9.24 21.04 -1.52
N SER A 115 10.12 20.04 -1.52
CA SER A 115 11.51 20.19 -1.08
C SER A 115 12.30 21.17 -1.94
N LYS A 116 11.97 21.33 -3.21
CA LYS A 116 12.60 22.32 -4.11
C LYS A 116 12.41 23.77 -3.64
N TYR A 117 11.42 24.02 -2.79
CA TYR A 117 11.16 25.33 -2.19
C TYR A 117 11.77 25.48 -0.80
N GLY A 118 12.65 24.56 -0.38
CA GLY A 118 13.37 24.62 0.89
C GLY A 118 12.58 24.11 2.10
N ILE A 119 11.47 23.41 1.88
CA ILE A 119 10.74 22.72 2.96
C ILE A 119 11.33 21.32 3.11
N ASN A 120 11.78 20.96 4.32
CA ASN A 120 12.29 19.63 4.60
C ASN A 120 11.15 18.59 4.54
N VAL A 121 11.41 17.43 3.94
CA VAL A 121 10.40 16.39 3.80
C VAL A 121 10.95 15.01 4.16
N ILE A 122 10.15 14.22 4.85
CA ILE A 122 10.38 12.78 5.05
C ILE A 122 9.14 12.03 4.57
N GLY A 123 9.34 11.05 3.68
CA GLY A 123 8.30 10.16 3.19
C GLY A 123 8.19 8.88 4.03
N ILE A 124 6.97 8.41 4.28
CA ILE A 124 6.71 7.10 4.90
C ILE A 124 5.83 6.29 3.96
N PRO A 125 6.26 5.09 3.51
CA PRO A 125 5.52 4.28 2.55
C PRO A 125 4.27 3.66 3.18
N ALA A 126 3.11 4.03 2.65
CA ALA A 126 1.80 3.52 3.06
C ALA A 126 0.90 3.34 1.83
N THR A 127 0.76 2.11 1.40
CA THR A 127 -0.09 1.66 0.30
C THR A 127 -0.33 0.16 0.42
N ILE A 128 -1.53 -0.31 0.12
CA ILE A 128 -1.84 -1.73 0.09
C ILE A 128 -1.21 -2.45 -1.12
N ASP A 129 -0.81 -1.70 -2.13
CA ASP A 129 -0.29 -2.23 -3.41
C ASP A 129 1.15 -2.76 -3.27
N ASN A 130 1.88 -2.35 -2.22
CA ASN A 130 3.30 -2.63 -1.96
C ASN A 130 4.22 -2.32 -3.15
N ASP A 131 3.85 -1.33 -3.96
CA ASP A 131 4.46 -0.95 -5.23
C ASP A 131 5.56 0.12 -5.11
N ILE A 132 5.95 0.48 -3.88
CA ILE A 132 7.05 1.42 -3.65
C ILE A 132 8.39 0.71 -3.81
N ASN A 133 9.13 1.12 -4.83
CA ASN A 133 10.29 0.41 -5.32
C ASN A 133 11.48 0.39 -4.35
N CYS A 134 11.61 1.38 -3.48
CA CYS A 134 12.72 1.52 -2.54
C CYS A 134 12.51 0.82 -1.19
N THR A 135 11.44 0.09 -1.00
CA THR A 135 11.15 -0.61 0.26
C THR A 135 10.58 -2.00 0.02
N ASN A 136 10.89 -2.92 0.92
CA ASN A 136 10.30 -4.27 0.89
C ASN A 136 8.88 -4.30 1.45
N TYR A 137 8.50 -3.31 2.25
CA TYR A 137 7.22 -3.29 2.93
C TYR A 137 6.59 -1.90 2.96
N CYS A 138 5.31 -1.83 2.61
CA CYS A 138 4.47 -0.65 2.76
C CYS A 138 3.41 -0.88 3.84
N ILE A 139 3.14 0.14 4.65
CA ILE A 139 2.07 0.12 5.66
C ILE A 139 0.73 -0.12 4.96
N GLY A 140 -0.02 -1.10 5.45
CA GLY A 140 -1.34 -1.48 4.95
C GLY A 140 -1.36 -2.73 4.07
N PHE A 141 -0.22 -3.15 3.54
CA PHE A 141 -0.12 -4.35 2.70
C PHE A 141 -0.53 -5.63 3.44
N ASP A 142 0.00 -5.84 4.64
CA ASP A 142 -0.28 -7.03 5.44
C ASP A 142 -1.76 -7.14 5.81
N THR A 143 -2.39 -6.04 6.17
CA THR A 143 -3.82 -6.01 6.47
C THR A 143 -4.67 -6.30 5.23
N ALA A 144 -4.34 -5.71 4.08
CA ALA A 144 -5.03 -5.97 2.83
C ALA A 144 -4.90 -7.43 2.37
N ALA A 145 -3.70 -8.00 2.52
CA ALA A 145 -3.45 -9.40 2.22
C ALA A 145 -4.27 -10.33 3.12
N ASN A 146 -4.28 -10.09 4.43
CA ASN A 146 -5.08 -10.89 5.38
C ASN A 146 -6.58 -10.77 5.11
N THR A 147 -7.07 -9.58 4.75
CA THR A 147 -8.47 -9.39 4.34
C THR A 147 -8.81 -10.22 3.10
N ALA A 148 -7.93 -10.22 2.09
CA ALA A 148 -8.14 -11.02 0.88
C ALA A 148 -8.09 -12.51 1.18
N ILE A 149 -7.12 -12.98 1.98
CA ILE A 149 -7.00 -14.38 2.41
C ILE A 149 -8.27 -14.83 3.14
N GLU A 150 -8.74 -14.06 4.12
CA GLU A 150 -9.98 -14.38 4.86
C GLU A 150 -11.21 -14.49 3.94
N CYS A 151 -11.32 -13.61 2.96
CA CYS A 151 -12.41 -13.67 1.97
C CYS A 151 -12.31 -14.93 1.09
N ILE A 152 -11.09 -15.25 0.64
CA ILE A 152 -10.86 -16.42 -0.23
C ILE A 152 -11.06 -17.73 0.54
N ASP A 153 -10.67 -17.82 1.80
CA ASP A 153 -10.91 -19.01 2.61
C ASP A 153 -12.42 -19.28 2.78
N LYS A 154 -13.23 -18.25 2.98
CA LYS A 154 -14.70 -18.38 2.99
C LYS A 154 -15.26 -18.83 1.64
N LEU A 155 -14.68 -18.37 0.52
CA LEU A 155 -15.06 -18.83 -0.82
C LEU A 155 -14.65 -20.26 -1.05
N ARG A 156 -13.54 -20.71 -0.48
CA ARG A 156 -13.04 -22.09 -0.62
C ARG A 156 -14.02 -23.11 -0.08
N ASP A 157 -14.64 -22.86 1.07
CA ASP A 157 -15.61 -23.78 1.67
C ASP A 157 -16.77 -24.08 0.72
N THR A 158 -17.36 -23.05 0.12
CA THR A 158 -18.45 -23.23 -0.83
C THR A 158 -17.98 -23.76 -2.18
N MET A 159 -16.78 -23.36 -2.62
CA MET A 159 -16.18 -23.83 -3.87
C MET A 159 -15.91 -25.33 -3.83
N GLN A 160 -15.38 -25.85 -2.73
CA GLN A 160 -15.14 -27.26 -2.50
C GLN A 160 -16.46 -28.03 -2.43
N SER A 161 -17.46 -27.54 -1.72
CA SER A 161 -18.77 -28.19 -1.58
C SER A 161 -19.52 -28.34 -2.89
N HIS A 162 -19.23 -27.50 -3.87
CA HIS A 162 -19.91 -27.49 -5.18
C HIS A 162 -19.00 -27.89 -6.35
N GLU A 163 -17.77 -28.30 -6.10
CA GLU A 163 -16.77 -28.69 -7.12
C GLU A 163 -16.60 -27.62 -8.22
N ARG A 164 -16.40 -26.35 -7.81
CA ARG A 164 -16.41 -25.18 -8.70
C ARG A 164 -15.04 -24.59 -8.93
N CYS A 165 -14.93 -23.84 -10.02
CA CYS A 165 -13.85 -22.89 -10.24
C CYS A 165 -14.26 -21.52 -9.71
N SER A 166 -13.35 -20.83 -9.02
CA SER A 166 -13.52 -19.44 -8.59
C SER A 166 -12.40 -18.58 -9.16
N VAL A 167 -12.77 -17.41 -9.68
CA VAL A 167 -11.85 -16.37 -10.13
C VAL A 167 -12.02 -15.17 -9.20
N VAL A 168 -10.97 -14.85 -8.45
CA VAL A 168 -10.99 -13.79 -7.45
C VAL A 168 -10.07 -12.66 -7.88
N GLU A 169 -10.63 -11.47 -8.06
CA GLU A 169 -9.87 -10.25 -8.37
C GLU A 169 -9.48 -9.55 -7.09
N VAL A 170 -8.17 -9.24 -6.97
CA VAL A 170 -7.61 -8.47 -5.87
C VAL A 170 -7.04 -7.15 -6.38
N MET A 171 -7.01 -6.16 -5.50
CA MET A 171 -6.38 -4.87 -5.78
C MET A 171 -4.87 -5.02 -5.97
N GLY A 172 -4.19 -3.93 -6.23
CA GLY A 172 -2.74 -3.86 -6.48
C GLY A 172 -2.41 -2.84 -7.55
N ARG A 173 -3.44 -2.22 -8.14
CA ARG A 173 -3.31 -1.23 -9.22
C ARG A 173 -2.56 -1.81 -10.43
N ASN A 174 -1.33 -1.36 -10.70
CA ASN A 174 -0.50 -1.83 -11.80
C ASN A 174 0.57 -2.84 -11.34
N ALA A 175 0.43 -3.39 -10.12
CA ALA A 175 1.39 -4.31 -9.52
C ALA A 175 0.70 -5.58 -9.02
N GLY A 176 1.38 -6.70 -9.17
CA GLY A 176 0.89 -8.02 -8.79
C GLY A 176 1.35 -8.52 -7.41
N PHE A 177 2.02 -7.68 -6.60
CA PHE A 177 2.56 -8.10 -5.31
C PHE A 177 1.49 -8.66 -4.37
N LEU A 178 0.33 -7.97 -4.29
CA LEU A 178 -0.79 -8.44 -3.45
C LEU A 178 -1.36 -9.76 -3.97
N ALA A 179 -1.58 -9.88 -5.29
CA ALA A 179 -2.08 -11.10 -5.90
C ALA A 179 -1.13 -12.28 -5.72
N MET A 180 0.18 -12.06 -5.87
CA MET A 180 1.20 -13.09 -5.68
C MET A 180 1.24 -13.56 -4.22
N TYR A 181 1.31 -12.63 -3.27
CA TYR A 181 1.32 -12.95 -1.84
C TYR A 181 0.07 -13.72 -1.41
N VAL A 182 -1.11 -13.23 -1.80
CA VAL A 182 -2.40 -13.87 -1.49
C VAL A 182 -2.48 -15.23 -2.17
N GLY A 183 -2.12 -15.31 -3.47
CA GLY A 183 -2.16 -16.55 -4.23
C GLY A 183 -1.29 -17.66 -3.64
N LEU A 184 -0.09 -17.33 -3.18
CA LEU A 184 0.77 -18.27 -2.45
C LEU A 184 0.15 -18.68 -1.11
N ALA A 185 -0.37 -17.73 -0.35
CA ALA A 185 -0.94 -17.99 0.98
C ALA A 185 -2.17 -18.89 0.93
N VAL A 186 -3.00 -18.76 -0.11
CA VAL A 186 -4.21 -19.56 -0.27
C VAL A 186 -4.02 -20.82 -1.14
N GLY A 187 -2.81 -21.07 -1.64
CA GLY A 187 -2.56 -22.21 -2.53
C GLY A 187 -3.42 -22.14 -3.81
N ALA A 188 -3.38 -20.98 -4.49
CA ALA A 188 -4.14 -20.78 -5.72
C ALA A 188 -3.67 -21.70 -6.84
N THR A 189 -4.58 -22.21 -7.69
CA THR A 189 -4.27 -23.00 -8.88
C THR A 189 -3.50 -22.17 -9.91
N ALA A 190 -3.84 -20.88 -10.04
CA ALA A 190 -3.12 -19.93 -10.87
C ALA A 190 -3.17 -18.52 -10.26
N VAL A 191 -2.12 -17.75 -10.52
CA VAL A 191 -2.05 -16.33 -10.14
C VAL A 191 -1.67 -15.51 -11.38
N LEU A 192 -2.48 -14.53 -11.71
CA LEU A 192 -2.27 -13.66 -12.87
C LEU A 192 -1.83 -12.27 -12.40
N VAL A 193 -0.66 -11.82 -12.88
CA VAL A 193 -0.03 -10.57 -12.48
C VAL A 193 0.37 -9.73 -13.70
N PRO A 194 0.34 -8.39 -13.62
CA PRO A 194 0.62 -7.52 -14.76
C PRO A 194 2.11 -7.49 -15.15
N GLU A 195 3.02 -7.92 -14.29
CA GLU A 195 4.47 -7.91 -14.55
C GLU A 195 4.91 -8.93 -15.60
N LYS A 196 4.06 -9.88 -15.93
CA LYS A 196 4.35 -10.94 -16.90
C LYS A 196 3.29 -11.00 -17.99
N PRO A 197 3.67 -11.19 -19.26
CA PRO A 197 2.72 -11.50 -20.32
C PRO A 197 1.96 -12.78 -19.96
N ILE A 198 0.63 -12.74 -20.03
CA ILE A 198 -0.23 -13.89 -19.71
C ILE A 198 -0.43 -14.72 -20.98
N ASP A 199 0.10 -15.94 -20.96
CA ASP A 199 -0.28 -17.01 -21.88
C ASP A 199 -1.45 -17.77 -21.26
N PHE A 200 -2.66 -17.45 -21.69
CA PHE A 200 -3.87 -17.96 -21.06
C PHE A 200 -3.99 -19.48 -21.11
N GLU A 201 -3.58 -20.12 -22.21
CA GLU A 201 -3.61 -21.57 -22.32
C GLU A 201 -2.66 -22.19 -21.29
N ARG A 202 -1.40 -21.79 -21.28
CA ARG A 202 -0.38 -22.32 -20.36
C ARG A 202 -0.66 -21.94 -18.90
N ASP A 203 -0.97 -20.67 -18.65
CA ASP A 203 -0.99 -20.10 -17.27
C ASP A 203 -2.30 -20.39 -16.53
N VAL A 204 -3.38 -20.74 -17.26
CA VAL A 204 -4.70 -21.00 -16.67
C VAL A 204 -5.24 -22.37 -17.09
N ILE A 205 -5.44 -22.61 -18.39
CA ILE A 205 -6.18 -23.77 -18.87
C ILE A 205 -5.44 -25.08 -18.62
N GLU A 206 -4.16 -25.15 -18.96
CA GLU A 206 -3.33 -26.34 -18.70
C GLU A 206 -3.21 -26.63 -17.20
N LYS A 207 -3.15 -25.61 -16.37
CA LYS A 207 -3.13 -25.78 -14.90
C LYS A 207 -4.42 -26.39 -14.38
N ILE A 208 -5.56 -25.92 -14.85
CA ILE A 208 -6.87 -26.51 -14.50
C ILE A 208 -6.96 -27.96 -15.00
N ARG A 209 -6.57 -28.23 -16.26
CA ARG A 209 -6.57 -29.58 -16.83
C ARG A 209 -5.68 -30.55 -16.03
N ARG A 210 -4.48 -30.11 -15.66
CA ARG A 210 -3.55 -30.89 -14.85
C ARG A 210 -4.09 -31.13 -13.44
N ALA A 211 -4.64 -30.12 -12.78
CA ALA A 211 -5.28 -30.29 -11.48
C ALA A 211 -6.44 -31.31 -11.58
N ARG A 212 -7.29 -31.21 -12.61
CA ARG A 212 -8.37 -32.17 -12.87
C ARG A 212 -7.84 -33.59 -13.09
N PHE A 213 -6.76 -33.73 -13.86
CA PHE A 213 -6.12 -35.02 -14.09
C PHE A 213 -5.59 -35.66 -12.80
N ASN A 214 -5.10 -34.82 -11.86
CA ASN A 214 -4.64 -35.25 -10.54
C ASN A 214 -5.77 -35.44 -9.52
N GLY A 215 -7.04 -35.39 -9.95
CA GLY A 215 -8.20 -35.65 -9.09
C GLY A 215 -8.73 -34.48 -8.30
N PHE A 216 -8.23 -33.25 -8.54
CA PHE A 216 -8.81 -32.06 -7.94
C PHE A 216 -10.11 -31.68 -8.65
N THR A 217 -11.13 -31.31 -7.86
CA THR A 217 -12.50 -31.02 -8.38
C THR A 217 -12.81 -29.51 -8.29
N HIS A 218 -11.97 -28.71 -7.64
CA HIS A 218 -12.16 -27.27 -7.47
C HIS A 218 -10.88 -26.50 -7.76
N TYR A 219 -11.01 -25.27 -8.28
CA TYR A 219 -9.90 -24.48 -8.79
C TYR A 219 -10.02 -23.02 -8.35
N MET A 220 -8.94 -22.47 -7.80
CA MET A 220 -8.87 -21.08 -7.37
C MET A 220 -7.90 -20.31 -8.28
N ILE A 221 -8.41 -19.29 -8.95
CA ILE A 221 -7.61 -18.37 -9.76
C ILE A 221 -7.60 -16.99 -9.08
N VAL A 222 -6.43 -16.48 -8.75
CA VAL A 222 -6.27 -15.13 -8.19
C VAL A 222 -5.77 -14.21 -9.30
N VAL A 223 -6.45 -13.09 -9.50
CA VAL A 223 -6.15 -12.13 -10.56
C VAL A 223 -5.86 -10.76 -9.94
N ALA A 224 -4.68 -10.18 -10.22
CA ALA A 224 -4.43 -8.79 -9.93
C ALA A 224 -5.28 -7.90 -10.86
N GLU A 225 -5.94 -6.85 -10.34
CA GLU A 225 -6.77 -5.93 -11.15
C GLU A 225 -6.03 -5.33 -12.34
N GLY A 226 -4.69 -5.20 -12.24
CA GLY A 226 -3.83 -4.72 -13.32
C GLY A 226 -3.51 -5.76 -14.40
N ALA A 227 -3.80 -7.04 -14.16
CA ALA A 227 -3.56 -8.13 -15.10
C ALA A 227 -4.78 -8.43 -15.97
N GLY A 228 -5.96 -8.01 -15.56
CA GLY A 228 -7.21 -8.20 -16.29
C GLY A 228 -8.41 -8.28 -15.34
N SER A 229 -9.59 -8.29 -15.94
CA SER A 229 -10.85 -8.43 -15.20
C SER A 229 -11.12 -9.92 -14.88
N ALA A 230 -11.51 -10.21 -13.64
CA ALA A 230 -11.93 -11.55 -13.27
C ALA A 230 -13.12 -12.06 -14.10
N ALA A 231 -13.99 -11.16 -14.56
CA ALA A 231 -15.12 -11.51 -15.41
C ALA A 231 -14.66 -11.99 -16.79
N ASP A 232 -13.69 -11.30 -17.40
CA ASP A 232 -13.13 -11.69 -18.71
C ASP A 232 -12.39 -13.03 -18.61
N ILE A 233 -11.60 -13.21 -17.54
CA ILE A 233 -10.89 -14.48 -17.28
C ILE A 233 -11.90 -15.63 -17.12
N ALA A 234 -12.96 -15.43 -16.36
CA ALA A 234 -14.02 -16.44 -16.16
C ALA A 234 -14.72 -16.81 -17.48
N SER A 235 -15.06 -15.82 -18.31
CA SER A 235 -15.64 -16.06 -19.63
C SER A 235 -14.72 -16.91 -20.51
N ARG A 236 -13.44 -16.56 -20.58
CA ARG A 236 -12.44 -17.32 -21.35
C ARG A 236 -12.25 -18.75 -20.84
N ILE A 237 -12.32 -19.00 -19.53
CA ILE A 237 -12.28 -20.35 -18.97
C ILE A 237 -13.50 -21.15 -19.42
N LYS A 238 -14.71 -20.55 -19.35
CA LYS A 238 -15.95 -21.15 -19.78
C LYS A 238 -15.91 -21.58 -21.24
N ASP A 239 -15.42 -20.70 -22.10
CA ASP A 239 -15.32 -20.97 -23.54
C ASP A 239 -14.30 -22.07 -23.87
N ALA A 240 -13.23 -22.20 -23.05
CA ALA A 240 -12.14 -23.14 -23.34
C ALA A 240 -12.37 -24.57 -22.83
N ILE A 241 -13.05 -24.77 -21.69
CA ILE A 241 -13.08 -26.08 -20.99
C ILE A 241 -14.41 -26.44 -20.34
N ASP A 242 -15.49 -25.83 -20.74
CA ASP A 242 -16.86 -26.11 -20.23
C ASP A 242 -16.93 -26.12 -18.67
N LEU A 243 -16.32 -25.11 -18.05
CA LEU A 243 -16.48 -24.77 -16.64
C LEU A 243 -17.28 -23.49 -16.53
N ASP A 244 -18.07 -23.36 -15.46
CA ASP A 244 -18.79 -22.10 -15.14
C ASP A 244 -18.19 -21.45 -13.88
N PRO A 245 -17.09 -20.66 -14.03
CA PRO A 245 -16.40 -20.08 -12.89
C PRO A 245 -17.27 -19.06 -12.16
N ARG A 246 -17.14 -19.01 -10.85
CA ARG A 246 -17.71 -17.94 -10.03
C ARG A 246 -16.72 -16.78 -9.89
N VAL A 247 -17.20 -15.59 -10.13
CA VAL A 247 -16.40 -14.35 -10.07
C VAL A 247 -16.63 -13.65 -8.74
N THR A 248 -15.54 -13.24 -8.11
CA THR A 248 -15.57 -12.38 -6.93
C THR A 248 -14.55 -11.26 -7.10
N VAL A 249 -15.01 -10.02 -7.08
CA VAL A 249 -14.14 -8.83 -7.07
C VAL A 249 -14.10 -8.29 -5.65
N LEU A 250 -12.96 -8.41 -4.97
CA LEU A 250 -12.86 -7.95 -3.58
C LEU A 250 -12.92 -6.43 -3.46
N GLY A 251 -12.25 -5.72 -4.38
CA GLY A 251 -12.34 -4.26 -4.43
C GLY A 251 -11.96 -3.57 -3.12
N HIS A 252 -12.69 -2.50 -2.77
CA HIS A 252 -12.33 -1.58 -1.70
C HIS A 252 -12.40 -2.15 -0.27
N ILE A 253 -12.96 -3.35 -0.03
CA ILE A 253 -12.89 -3.97 1.30
C ILE A 253 -11.45 -4.21 1.74
N GLN A 254 -10.53 -4.40 0.80
CA GLN A 254 -9.09 -4.56 1.03
C GLN A 254 -8.41 -3.29 1.57
N ARG A 255 -9.03 -2.12 1.45
CA ARG A 255 -8.50 -0.84 1.99
C ARG A 255 -8.92 -0.59 3.43
N GLY A 256 -9.95 -1.29 3.91
CA GLY A 256 -10.52 -1.11 5.23
C GLY A 256 -10.00 -2.08 6.27
N GLY A 257 -10.61 -2.00 7.44
CA GLY A 257 -10.38 -2.93 8.53
C GLY A 257 -9.38 -2.45 9.59
N VAL A 258 -9.34 -3.23 10.66
CA VAL A 258 -8.42 -3.03 11.78
C VAL A 258 -7.01 -3.42 11.36
N PRO A 259 -6.00 -2.52 11.43
CA PRO A 259 -4.65 -2.86 11.03
C PRO A 259 -4.10 -4.05 11.83
N THR A 260 -3.44 -4.97 11.16
CA THR A 260 -2.78 -6.13 11.78
C THR A 260 -1.70 -5.69 12.77
N GLY A 261 -1.26 -6.60 13.64
CA GLY A 261 -0.14 -6.35 14.54
C GLY A 261 1.12 -5.93 13.78
N ARG A 262 1.38 -6.52 12.60
CA ARG A 262 2.52 -6.19 11.75
C ARG A 262 2.44 -4.75 11.22
N ASP A 263 1.29 -4.36 10.67
CA ASP A 263 1.10 -3.00 10.19
C ASP A 263 1.20 -1.97 11.31
N ARG A 264 0.62 -2.23 12.50
CA ARG A 264 0.73 -1.31 13.64
C ARG A 264 2.18 -1.13 14.10
N VAL A 265 2.94 -2.22 14.24
CA VAL A 265 4.33 -2.17 14.72
C VAL A 265 5.21 -1.48 13.70
N ASN A 266 5.11 -1.83 12.41
CA ASN A 266 5.90 -1.21 11.35
C ASN A 266 5.56 0.27 11.19
N ALA A 267 4.28 0.63 11.18
CA ALA A 267 3.83 2.02 11.13
C ALA A 267 4.36 2.84 12.31
N THR A 268 4.38 2.25 13.52
CA THR A 268 4.91 2.91 14.73
C THR A 268 6.42 3.13 14.60
N LYS A 269 7.18 2.12 14.16
CA LYS A 269 8.64 2.24 13.98
C LYS A 269 9.00 3.23 12.87
N MET A 270 8.29 3.20 11.74
CA MET A 270 8.52 4.14 10.64
C MET A 270 8.20 5.58 11.03
N GLY A 271 7.11 5.81 11.76
CA GLY A 271 6.76 7.14 12.25
C GLY A 271 7.79 7.69 13.25
N TYR A 272 8.28 6.85 14.15
CA TYR A 272 9.40 7.18 15.05
C TYR A 272 10.66 7.56 14.27
N LEU A 273 11.10 6.69 13.35
CA LEU A 273 12.31 6.92 12.56
C LEU A 273 12.22 8.20 11.73
N ALA A 274 11.06 8.52 11.16
CA ALA A 274 10.88 9.75 10.38
C ALA A 274 11.16 11.03 11.19
N VAL A 275 10.74 11.07 12.47
CA VAL A 275 11.04 12.20 13.37
C VAL A 275 12.52 12.21 13.74
N GLU A 276 13.11 11.04 14.05
CA GLU A 276 14.54 10.94 14.36
C GLU A 276 15.43 11.41 13.20
N LEU A 277 15.06 11.10 11.96
CA LEU A 277 15.78 11.58 10.78
C LEU A 277 15.78 13.12 10.70
N LEU A 278 14.65 13.77 10.99
CA LEU A 278 14.58 15.24 11.05
C LEU A 278 15.47 15.82 12.14
N LEU A 279 15.50 15.17 13.32
CA LEU A 279 16.37 15.59 14.44
C LEU A 279 17.85 15.45 14.11
N GLN A 280 18.21 14.44 13.31
CA GLN A 280 19.58 14.27 12.79
C GLN A 280 19.92 15.26 11.66
N GLY A 281 19.01 16.14 11.28
CA GLY A 281 19.19 17.10 10.18
C GLY A 281 19.08 16.48 8.80
N LYS A 282 18.61 15.24 8.69
CA LYS A 282 18.34 14.58 7.40
C LYS A 282 17.04 15.12 6.81
N THR A 283 17.06 15.34 5.51
CA THR A 283 15.92 15.86 4.75
C THR A 283 15.83 15.17 3.41
N ASN A 284 14.69 15.24 2.75
CA ASN A 284 14.44 14.61 1.43
C ASN A 284 14.69 13.09 1.44
N ARG A 285 14.20 12.43 2.49
CA ARG A 285 14.38 10.98 2.67
C ARG A 285 13.05 10.25 2.61
N ILE A 286 13.11 8.99 2.22
CA ILE A 286 12.02 8.02 2.38
C ILE A 286 12.48 6.99 3.40
N VAL A 287 11.64 6.73 4.41
CA VAL A 287 11.84 5.61 5.34
C VAL A 287 11.59 4.31 4.58
N CYS A 288 12.50 3.35 4.71
CA CYS A 288 12.45 2.07 4.01
C CYS A 288 12.63 0.90 4.97
N THR A 289 12.19 -0.28 4.53
CA THR A 289 12.52 -1.57 5.16
C THR A 289 13.33 -2.40 4.18
N HIS A 290 14.47 -2.94 4.63
CA HIS A 290 15.27 -3.91 3.91
C HIS A 290 15.71 -5.00 4.87
N GLU A 291 15.80 -6.25 4.41
CA GLU A 291 16.39 -7.44 5.09
C GLU A 291 16.40 -7.38 6.63
N GLY A 292 15.21 -7.16 7.22
CA GLY A 292 15.02 -7.17 8.69
C GLY A 292 15.27 -5.85 9.42
N GLY A 293 15.62 -4.75 8.72
CA GLY A 293 15.89 -3.45 9.32
C GLY A 293 15.05 -2.31 8.76
N PHE A 294 15.05 -1.19 9.48
CA PHE A 294 14.54 0.10 9.03
C PHE A 294 15.71 1.01 8.67
N THR A 295 15.63 1.65 7.53
CA THR A 295 16.64 2.59 7.01
C THR A 295 15.98 3.75 6.30
N ASP A 296 16.76 4.59 5.66
CA ASP A 296 16.28 5.70 4.84
C ASP A 296 17.07 5.79 3.53
N ILE A 297 16.42 6.28 2.49
CA ILE A 297 17.01 6.52 1.18
C ILE A 297 16.68 7.95 0.72
N ASP A 298 17.52 8.53 -0.12
CA ASP A 298 17.20 9.79 -0.78
C ASP A 298 15.94 9.67 -1.64
N ILE A 299 15.12 10.73 -1.65
CA ILE A 299 13.82 10.69 -2.34
C ILE A 299 13.95 10.57 -3.86
N ASP A 300 14.95 11.22 -4.46
CA ASP A 300 15.20 11.12 -5.90
C ASP A 300 15.72 9.73 -6.27
N GLU A 301 16.64 9.20 -5.48
CA GLU A 301 17.13 7.83 -5.61
C GLU A 301 16.00 6.83 -5.46
N GLY A 302 15.20 6.93 -4.39
CA GLY A 302 14.08 6.02 -4.12
C GLY A 302 13.04 5.99 -5.23
N LEU A 303 12.73 7.16 -5.82
CA LEU A 303 11.80 7.28 -6.94
C LEU A 303 12.37 6.74 -8.28
N SER A 304 13.69 6.59 -8.40
CA SER A 304 14.34 6.07 -9.60
C SER A 304 14.40 4.54 -9.65
N LEU A 305 14.30 3.88 -8.51
CA LEU A 305 14.39 2.42 -8.42
C LEU A 305 13.23 1.72 -9.13
N ARG A 306 13.42 0.44 -9.43
CA ARG A 306 12.38 -0.46 -9.97
C ARG A 306 12.39 -1.75 -9.17
N LYS A 307 11.21 -2.23 -8.83
CA LYS A 307 10.95 -3.46 -8.09
C LYS A 307 10.04 -4.35 -8.93
N GLY A 308 10.36 -5.60 -9.04
CA GLY A 308 9.53 -6.62 -9.71
C GLY A 308 9.20 -7.75 -8.74
N ILE A 309 8.34 -8.66 -9.18
CA ILE A 309 8.07 -9.90 -8.46
C ILE A 309 9.36 -10.71 -8.43
N GLN A 310 9.69 -11.25 -7.26
CA GLN A 310 10.89 -12.05 -7.10
C GLN A 310 10.74 -13.39 -7.83
N GLN A 311 11.81 -13.83 -8.51
CA GLN A 311 11.77 -15.11 -9.24
C GLN A 311 11.47 -16.28 -8.30
N MET A 312 11.95 -16.23 -7.06
CA MET A 312 11.66 -17.24 -6.04
C MET A 312 10.16 -17.40 -5.78
N GLU A 313 9.37 -16.32 -5.72
CA GLU A 313 7.91 -16.40 -5.52
C GLU A 313 7.24 -17.10 -6.70
N VAL A 314 7.73 -16.85 -7.91
CA VAL A 314 7.24 -17.51 -9.13
C VAL A 314 7.57 -18.99 -9.12
N ASP A 315 8.80 -19.35 -8.75
CA ASP A 315 9.27 -20.73 -8.70
C ASP A 315 8.52 -21.53 -7.62
N VAL A 316 8.29 -20.91 -6.45
CA VAL A 316 7.49 -21.51 -5.38
C VAL A 316 6.05 -21.73 -5.83
N LEU A 317 5.42 -20.73 -6.47
CA LEU A 317 4.07 -20.91 -7.02
C LEU A 317 4.00 -22.05 -8.04
N ALA A 318 4.97 -22.12 -8.95
CA ALA A 318 5.05 -23.18 -9.93
C ALA A 318 5.20 -24.56 -9.26
N ALA A 319 6.10 -24.69 -8.29
CA ALA A 319 6.30 -25.93 -7.54
C ALA A 319 5.02 -26.37 -6.77
N MET A 320 4.32 -25.40 -6.14
CA MET A 320 3.11 -25.69 -5.37
C MET A 320 1.90 -26.02 -6.25
N THR A 321 1.86 -25.54 -7.48
CA THR A 321 0.80 -25.85 -8.44
C THR A 321 1.09 -27.12 -9.27
N GLY A 322 2.23 -27.77 -9.05
CA GLY A 322 2.60 -29.04 -9.70
C GLY A 322 2.89 -28.91 -11.20
N ILE A 323 3.40 -27.77 -11.64
CA ILE A 323 3.72 -27.49 -13.06
C ILE A 323 5.23 -27.46 -13.26
#